data_a18573c9dd832b0048f18f49fd52c127
#
_entry.id   a18573c9dd832b0048f18f49fd52c127
#
_cell.length_a   1.000
_cell.length_b   1.000
_cell.length_c   1.000
_cell.angle_alpha   90.00
_cell.angle_beta   90.00
_cell.angle_gamma   90.00
#
_symmetry.space_group_name_H-M   'P 1'
#
loop_
_entity.id
_entity.type
_entity.pdbx_description
1 polymer ?
#
loop_
_entity_poly.entity_id
_entity_poly.type
_entity_poly.pdbx_seq_one_letter_code
_entity_poly.pdbx_strand_id
1 'polypeptide(L)'
;MTSAAGLESAGTIPGEARGSGRGPGRRAGRRKTAVLEAACRVIAERGADATRFADVAASSGVPVSTLQYYFGSREDLLVAAFRHASSAEIAALEADVAVISDPWEQLERIITRSLTGYQPDAPEGGRLWIESWHFGIRDAEMRADALRDNTAWRRLVAEVVRRGIGLGTFSARYDPDKIAVLTIAAADGMGIPLSLADPQITPAGAAQDVMTALRDMLSPGRG
;
A
#
# COMPACT_ATOMS: atom_id res chain seq x y z
N MET A 1 58.78 59.92 5.53
CA MET A 1 58.45 60.17 4.13
C MET A 1 57.32 59.21 3.79
N THR A 2 56.14 59.77 3.75
CA THR A 2 55.18 59.78 2.63
C THR A 2 54.56 58.43 2.34
N SER A 3 53.29 58.16 2.31
CA SER A 3 52.12 58.94 2.03
C SER A 3 50.96 57.89 1.86
N ALA A 4 49.86 58.16 2.44
CA ALA A 4 48.51 58.30 1.91
C ALA A 4 47.82 57.04 1.37
N ALA A 5 46.75 56.59 2.00
CA ALA A 5 45.35 56.87 1.68
C ALA A 5 44.75 56.01 0.55
N GLY A 6 43.65 55.35 0.83
CA GLY A 6 42.78 54.78 -0.14
C GLY A 6 41.64 53.95 0.54
N LEU A 7 40.59 54.64 0.99
CA LEU A 7 39.30 54.11 1.29
C LEU A 7 38.59 53.65 -0.01
N GLU A 8 38.14 52.47 -0.09
CA GLU A 8 36.95 52.15 -0.93
C GLU A 8 36.08 51.08 -0.30
N SER A 9 34.89 51.50 -0.01
CA SER A 9 33.76 50.68 0.43
C SER A 9 33.27 49.83 -0.71
N ALA A 10 33.23 48.49 -0.53
CA ALA A 10 32.53 47.60 -1.43
C ALA A 10 31.25 47.12 -0.74
N GLY A 11 30.15 47.44 -1.36
CA GLY A 11 28.79 47.21 -0.88
C GLY A 11 28.46 45.74 -0.71
N THR A 12 27.76 45.48 0.35
CA THR A 12 27.07 44.23 0.62
C THR A 12 25.94 44.04 -0.39
N ILE A 13 26.02 43.00 -1.24
CA ILE A 13 24.95 42.56 -2.11
C ILE A 13 23.99 41.70 -1.26
N PRO A 14 22.68 41.99 -1.19
CA PRO A 14 21.74 41.14 -0.50
C PRO A 14 21.60 39.82 -1.28
N GLY A 15 21.91 38.69 -0.61
CA GLY A 15 21.72 37.38 -1.15
C GLY A 15 20.21 37.12 -1.43
N GLU A 16 19.87 37.05 -2.69
CA GLU A 16 18.57 36.56 -3.12
C GLU A 16 18.34 35.15 -2.56
N ALA A 17 17.37 35.05 -1.65
CA ALA A 17 16.80 33.80 -1.22
C ALA A 17 16.18 33.10 -2.47
N ARG A 18 16.92 32.16 -3.04
CA ARG A 18 16.40 31.25 -4.10
C ARG A 18 15.26 30.46 -3.52
N GLY A 19 14.04 30.96 -3.70
CA GLY A 19 12.83 30.23 -3.48
C GLY A 19 12.89 28.91 -4.26
N SER A 20 12.77 27.79 -3.57
CA SER A 20 12.72 26.44 -4.14
C SER A 20 11.47 26.35 -5.03
N GLY A 21 11.60 26.74 -6.29
CA GLY A 21 10.57 26.60 -7.32
C GLY A 21 10.22 25.13 -7.50
N ARG A 22 9.12 24.70 -6.90
CA ARG A 22 8.50 23.41 -7.18
C ARG A 22 8.00 23.43 -8.62
N GLY A 23 8.76 22.83 -9.55
CA GLY A 23 8.49 22.86 -10.99
C GLY A 23 7.09 22.34 -11.35
N PRO A 24 6.54 22.76 -12.50
CA PRO A 24 5.16 22.45 -12.96
C PRO A 24 4.85 20.94 -12.98
N GLY A 25 5.83 20.07 -13.24
CA GLY A 25 5.65 18.62 -13.22
C GLY A 25 5.38 18.04 -11.83
N ARG A 26 6.01 18.58 -10.77
CA ARG A 26 5.74 18.18 -9.39
C ARG A 26 4.33 18.56 -8.94
N ARG A 27 3.83 19.69 -9.40
CA ARG A 27 2.47 20.16 -9.08
C ARG A 27 1.40 19.31 -9.79
N ALA A 28 1.64 18.94 -11.04
CA ALA A 28 0.78 18.04 -11.80
C ALA A 28 0.77 16.62 -11.18
N GLY A 29 1.93 16.08 -10.79
CA GLY A 29 2.03 14.79 -10.11
C GLY A 29 1.23 14.74 -8.80
N ARG A 30 1.40 15.73 -7.92
CA ARG A 30 0.63 15.84 -6.66
C ARG A 30 -0.87 15.94 -6.88
N ARG A 31 -1.29 16.64 -7.93
CA ARG A 31 -2.70 16.77 -8.28
C ARG A 31 -3.28 15.43 -8.76
N LYS A 32 -2.51 14.68 -9.55
CA LYS A 32 -2.91 13.33 -9.98
C LYS A 32 -3.02 12.37 -8.80
N THR A 33 -2.08 12.39 -7.86
CA THR A 33 -2.13 11.60 -6.61
C THR A 33 -3.39 11.91 -5.81
N ALA A 34 -3.71 13.18 -5.56
CA ALA A 34 -4.91 13.59 -4.84
C ALA A 34 -6.22 13.14 -5.53
N VAL A 35 -6.22 13.09 -6.86
CA VAL A 35 -7.35 12.53 -7.63
C VAL A 35 -7.47 11.03 -7.41
N LEU A 36 -6.37 10.29 -7.42
CA LEU A 36 -6.38 8.83 -7.19
C LEU A 36 -6.84 8.49 -5.77
N GLU A 37 -6.39 9.24 -4.77
CA GLU A 37 -6.87 9.09 -3.38
C GLU A 37 -8.38 9.36 -3.28
N ALA A 38 -8.89 10.39 -3.96
CA ALA A 38 -10.32 10.67 -4.03
C ALA A 38 -11.10 9.55 -4.74
N ALA A 39 -10.53 8.99 -5.81
CA ALA A 39 -11.12 7.87 -6.51
C ALA A 39 -11.20 6.62 -5.61
N CYS A 40 -10.15 6.32 -4.86
CA CYS A 40 -10.14 5.22 -3.88
C CYS A 40 -11.28 5.36 -2.85
N ARG A 41 -11.47 6.56 -2.28
CA ARG A 41 -12.58 6.82 -1.34
C ARG A 41 -13.94 6.58 -1.99
N VAL A 42 -14.17 7.12 -3.18
CA VAL A 42 -15.44 6.96 -3.90
C VAL A 42 -15.71 5.49 -4.24
N ILE A 43 -14.69 4.74 -4.66
CA ILE A 43 -14.80 3.30 -4.93
C ILE A 43 -15.15 2.54 -3.65
N ALA A 44 -14.49 2.83 -2.53
CA ALA A 44 -14.76 2.17 -1.24
C ALA A 44 -16.19 2.45 -0.73
N GLU A 45 -16.72 3.66 -0.99
CA GLU A 45 -18.07 4.06 -0.56
C GLU A 45 -19.18 3.49 -1.44
N ARG A 46 -18.98 3.45 -2.77
CA ARG A 46 -20.03 3.19 -3.76
C ARG A 46 -19.86 1.91 -4.56
N GLY A 47 -18.71 1.29 -4.47
CA GLY A 47 -18.29 0.21 -5.36
C GLY A 47 -17.73 0.71 -6.70
N ALA A 48 -16.92 -0.13 -7.34
CA ALA A 48 -16.29 0.18 -8.62
C ALA A 48 -17.34 0.43 -9.73
N ASP A 49 -18.39 -0.41 -9.78
CA ASP A 49 -19.43 -0.32 -10.83
C ASP A 49 -20.24 0.97 -10.77
N ALA A 50 -20.47 1.52 -9.58
CA ALA A 50 -21.24 2.76 -9.39
C ALA A 50 -20.40 4.03 -9.49
N THR A 51 -19.07 3.95 -9.46
CA THR A 51 -18.17 5.11 -9.51
C THR A 51 -18.20 5.78 -10.89
N ARG A 52 -18.38 7.10 -10.92
CA ARG A 52 -18.39 7.92 -12.14
C ARG A 52 -17.34 9.04 -12.03
N PHE A 53 -16.88 9.57 -13.16
CA PHE A 53 -16.01 10.76 -13.18
C PHE A 53 -16.58 11.94 -12.38
N ALA A 54 -17.90 12.13 -12.41
CA ALA A 54 -18.56 13.20 -11.66
C ALA A 54 -18.40 13.05 -10.13
N ASP A 55 -18.46 11.83 -9.62
CA ASP A 55 -18.28 11.56 -8.19
C ASP A 55 -16.85 11.85 -7.75
N VAL A 56 -15.87 11.41 -8.54
CA VAL A 56 -14.45 11.68 -8.29
C VAL A 56 -14.13 13.16 -8.43
N ALA A 57 -14.74 13.85 -9.40
CA ALA A 57 -14.61 15.30 -9.57
C ALA A 57 -15.13 16.06 -8.34
N ALA A 58 -16.30 15.67 -7.82
CA ALA A 58 -16.87 16.25 -6.60
C ALA A 58 -15.98 16.00 -5.37
N SER A 59 -15.42 14.78 -5.23
CA SER A 59 -14.56 14.41 -4.10
C SER A 59 -13.17 15.06 -4.17
N SER A 60 -12.59 15.22 -5.37
CA SER A 60 -11.23 15.74 -5.56
C SER A 60 -11.15 17.25 -5.77
N GLY A 61 -12.29 17.91 -6.08
CA GLY A 61 -12.32 19.31 -6.52
C GLY A 61 -11.69 19.54 -7.90
N VAL A 62 -11.49 18.48 -8.71
CA VAL A 62 -10.89 18.55 -10.04
C VAL A 62 -11.99 18.40 -11.10
N PRO A 63 -12.08 19.30 -12.12
CA PRO A 63 -13.11 19.19 -13.14
C PRO A 63 -13.09 17.88 -13.91
N VAL A 64 -14.28 17.36 -14.30
CA VAL A 64 -14.43 16.12 -15.07
C VAL A 64 -13.58 16.12 -16.34
N SER A 65 -13.51 17.23 -17.05
CA SER A 65 -12.67 17.35 -18.27
C SER A 65 -11.18 17.12 -17.99
N THR A 66 -10.72 17.54 -16.82
CA THR A 66 -9.33 17.28 -16.39
C THR A 66 -9.11 15.82 -16.04
N LEU A 67 -10.08 15.16 -15.41
CA LEU A 67 -10.03 13.73 -15.13
C LEU A 67 -10.01 12.92 -16.43
N GLN A 68 -10.86 13.25 -17.38
CA GLN A 68 -10.87 12.62 -18.71
C GLN A 68 -9.55 12.83 -19.46
N TYR A 69 -8.93 14.00 -19.32
CA TYR A 69 -7.61 14.26 -19.89
C TYR A 69 -6.52 13.39 -19.23
N TYR A 70 -6.60 13.14 -17.90
CA TYR A 70 -5.59 12.35 -17.18
C TYR A 70 -5.73 10.85 -17.41
N PHE A 71 -6.93 10.35 -17.54
CA PHE A 71 -7.20 8.92 -17.51
C PHE A 71 -7.83 8.35 -18.77
N GLY A 72 -8.42 9.21 -19.64
CA GLY A 72 -9.10 8.78 -20.86
C GLY A 72 -10.47 8.19 -20.57
N SER A 73 -10.54 6.99 -20.03
CA SER A 73 -11.77 6.27 -19.69
C SER A 73 -12.01 6.17 -18.17
N ARG A 74 -13.25 5.81 -17.81
CA ARG A 74 -13.61 5.47 -16.42
C ARG A 74 -12.85 4.24 -15.94
N GLU A 75 -12.73 3.25 -16.79
CA GLU A 75 -12.04 2.00 -16.53
C GLU A 75 -10.55 2.26 -16.22
N ASP A 76 -9.89 3.10 -17.00
CA ASP A 76 -8.49 3.51 -16.77
C ASP A 76 -8.33 4.27 -15.45
N LEU A 77 -9.32 5.10 -15.07
CA LEU A 77 -9.32 5.75 -13.75
C LEU A 77 -9.40 4.72 -12.61
N LEU A 78 -10.29 3.72 -12.73
CA LEU A 78 -10.45 2.67 -11.72
C LEU A 78 -9.16 1.84 -11.58
N VAL A 79 -8.60 1.37 -12.69
CA VAL A 79 -7.32 0.62 -12.72
C VAL A 79 -6.20 1.45 -12.09
N ALA A 80 -6.10 2.74 -12.44
CA ALA A 80 -5.09 3.62 -11.87
C ALA A 80 -5.28 3.85 -10.35
N ALA A 81 -6.52 3.92 -9.87
CA ALA A 81 -6.83 4.08 -8.44
C ALA A 81 -6.46 2.82 -7.65
N PHE A 82 -6.84 1.63 -8.12
CA PHE A 82 -6.46 0.36 -7.48
C PHE A 82 -4.95 0.18 -7.45
N ARG A 83 -4.26 0.42 -8.57
CA ARG A 83 -2.80 0.37 -8.65
C ARG A 83 -2.12 1.33 -7.69
N HIS A 84 -2.68 2.54 -7.53
CA HIS A 84 -2.16 3.53 -6.59
C HIS A 84 -2.29 3.06 -5.15
N ALA A 85 -3.47 2.59 -4.73
CA ALA A 85 -3.73 2.10 -3.39
C ALA A 85 -2.84 0.90 -3.03
N SER A 86 -2.79 -0.11 -3.90
CA SER A 86 -1.99 -1.31 -3.69
C SER A 86 -0.50 -1.01 -3.60
N SER A 87 0.04 -0.20 -4.52
CA SER A 87 1.46 0.16 -4.49
C SER A 87 1.84 0.95 -3.24
N ALA A 88 0.96 1.83 -2.76
CA ALA A 88 1.19 2.59 -1.53
C ALA A 88 1.16 1.67 -0.29
N GLU A 89 0.23 0.72 -0.24
CA GLU A 89 0.10 -0.25 0.85
C GLU A 89 1.32 -1.17 0.94
N ILE A 90 1.73 -1.76 -0.18
CA ILE A 90 2.90 -2.65 -0.24
C ILE A 90 4.17 -1.89 0.16
N ALA A 91 4.39 -0.69 -0.36
CA ALA A 91 5.57 0.11 -0.02
C ALA A 91 5.60 0.51 1.47
N ALA A 92 4.45 0.85 2.05
CA ALA A 92 4.34 1.15 3.47
C ALA A 92 4.65 -0.08 4.34
N LEU A 93 4.12 -1.25 3.95
CA LEU A 93 4.37 -2.50 4.67
C LEU A 93 5.84 -2.95 4.55
N GLU A 94 6.45 -2.85 3.36
CA GLU A 94 7.87 -3.15 3.18
C GLU A 94 8.74 -2.26 4.10
N ALA A 95 8.42 -0.97 4.21
CA ALA A 95 9.12 -0.05 5.10
C ALA A 95 8.92 -0.41 6.59
N ASP A 96 7.69 -0.76 6.99
CA ASP A 96 7.38 -1.18 8.36
C ASP A 96 8.12 -2.46 8.75
N VAL A 97 8.20 -3.44 7.85
CA VAL A 97 8.86 -4.72 8.07
C VAL A 97 10.39 -4.58 8.09
N ALA A 98 10.95 -3.67 7.28
CA ALA A 98 12.39 -3.49 7.14
C ALA A 98 13.09 -3.05 8.44
N VAL A 99 12.39 -2.38 9.34
CA VAL A 99 12.95 -1.90 10.62
C VAL A 99 12.82 -2.92 11.76
N ILE A 100 12.13 -4.02 11.54
CA ILE A 100 11.94 -5.10 12.51
C ILE A 100 13.02 -6.17 12.30
N SER A 101 13.73 -6.55 13.32
CA SER A 101 14.81 -7.56 13.23
C SER A 101 14.32 -9.00 13.43
N ASP A 102 13.33 -9.21 14.30
CA ASP A 102 12.79 -10.55 14.60
C ASP A 102 11.85 -11.04 13.50
N PRO A 103 12.10 -12.20 12.87
CA PRO A 103 11.25 -12.77 11.85
C PRO A 103 9.79 -13.06 12.32
N TRP A 104 9.58 -13.41 13.60
CA TRP A 104 8.22 -13.60 14.12
C TRP A 104 7.45 -12.30 14.21
N GLU A 105 8.06 -11.24 14.68
CA GLU A 105 7.46 -9.91 14.73
C GLU A 105 7.16 -9.36 13.32
N GLN A 106 8.00 -9.71 12.33
CA GLN A 106 7.76 -9.34 10.94
C GLN A 106 6.53 -10.04 10.36
N LEU A 107 6.39 -11.37 10.58
CA LEU A 107 5.19 -12.11 10.15
C LEU A 107 3.94 -11.56 10.83
N GLU A 108 4.00 -11.29 12.13
CA GLU A 108 2.89 -10.71 12.89
C GLU A 108 2.50 -9.33 12.34
N ARG A 109 3.48 -8.48 12.00
CA ARG A 109 3.23 -7.17 11.39
C ARG A 109 2.53 -7.31 10.04
N ILE A 110 2.99 -8.21 9.17
CA ILE A 110 2.40 -8.45 7.85
C ILE A 110 0.95 -8.91 8.01
N ILE A 111 0.70 -9.92 8.84
CA ILE A 111 -0.63 -10.52 9.04
C ILE A 111 -1.58 -9.53 9.68
N THR A 112 -1.17 -8.86 10.75
CA THR A 112 -2.01 -7.86 11.43
C THR A 112 -2.40 -6.74 10.47
N ARG A 113 -1.45 -6.24 9.67
CA ARG A 113 -1.72 -5.18 8.72
C ARG A 113 -2.68 -5.61 7.62
N SER A 114 -2.52 -6.82 7.07
CA SER A 114 -3.42 -7.34 6.04
C SER A 114 -4.86 -7.47 6.55
N LEU A 115 -5.06 -7.83 7.82
CA LEU A 115 -6.39 -8.05 8.40
C LEU A 115 -7.07 -6.80 8.93
N THR A 116 -6.32 -5.81 9.44
CA THR A 116 -6.90 -4.56 9.96
C THR A 116 -7.55 -3.71 8.87
N GLY A 117 -7.14 -3.84 7.62
CA GLY A 117 -7.76 -3.16 6.49
C GLY A 117 -9.20 -3.60 6.19
N TYR A 118 -9.61 -4.78 6.67
CA TYR A 118 -10.95 -5.35 6.42
C TYR A 118 -12.03 -4.93 7.42
N GLN A 119 -11.71 -4.06 8.39
CA GLN A 119 -12.73 -3.59 9.33
C GLN A 119 -13.76 -2.69 8.64
N PRO A 120 -15.05 -2.74 9.07
CA PRO A 120 -16.12 -1.94 8.47
C PRO A 120 -15.90 -0.43 8.56
N ASP A 121 -15.16 0.01 9.57
CA ASP A 121 -14.77 1.40 9.84
C ASP A 121 -13.38 1.76 9.31
N ALA A 122 -12.63 0.79 8.76
CA ALA A 122 -11.39 1.07 8.06
C ALA A 122 -11.70 1.86 6.80
N PRO A 123 -11.04 3.02 6.58
CA PRO A 123 -11.51 3.98 5.59
C PRO A 123 -11.58 3.43 4.16
N GLU A 124 -10.74 2.49 3.77
CA GLU A 124 -10.67 2.11 2.34
C GLU A 124 -10.14 0.69 2.06
N GLY A 125 -9.32 0.11 2.94
CA GLY A 125 -8.44 -1.03 2.63
C GLY A 125 -9.12 -2.28 2.08
N GLY A 126 -9.87 -3.00 2.91
CA GLY A 126 -10.44 -4.29 2.53
C GLY A 126 -11.54 -4.19 1.47
N ARG A 127 -12.33 -3.10 1.49
CA ARG A 127 -13.35 -2.87 0.45
C ARG A 127 -12.73 -2.67 -0.92
N LEU A 128 -11.68 -1.84 -1.01
CA LEU A 128 -10.93 -1.67 -2.26
C LEU A 128 -10.35 -2.98 -2.75
N TRP A 129 -9.84 -3.82 -1.86
CA TRP A 129 -9.26 -5.11 -2.20
C TRP A 129 -10.31 -6.06 -2.80
N ILE A 130 -11.48 -6.18 -2.16
CA ILE A 130 -12.60 -6.98 -2.66
C ILE A 130 -13.08 -6.45 -4.01
N GLU A 131 -13.24 -5.13 -4.14
CA GLU A 131 -13.64 -4.48 -5.39
C GLU A 131 -12.62 -4.71 -6.50
N SER A 132 -11.32 -4.68 -6.19
CA SER A 132 -10.26 -4.95 -7.17
C SER A 132 -10.32 -6.37 -7.72
N TRP A 133 -10.60 -7.35 -6.89
CA TRP A 133 -10.78 -8.73 -7.32
C TRP A 133 -12.06 -8.91 -8.14
N HIS A 134 -13.17 -8.35 -7.67
CA HIS A 134 -14.43 -8.38 -8.41
C HIS A 134 -14.27 -7.80 -9.82
N PHE A 135 -13.58 -6.67 -9.95
CA PHE A 135 -13.28 -6.05 -11.23
C PHE A 135 -12.29 -6.91 -12.05
N GLY A 136 -11.22 -7.41 -11.44
CA GLY A 136 -10.19 -8.23 -12.10
C GLY A 136 -10.69 -9.57 -12.66
N ILE A 137 -11.80 -10.12 -12.16
CA ILE A 137 -12.41 -11.33 -12.74
C ILE A 137 -12.88 -11.05 -14.18
N ARG A 138 -13.29 -9.82 -14.49
CA ARG A 138 -13.90 -9.43 -15.77
C ARG A 138 -12.97 -8.63 -16.66
N ASP A 139 -11.99 -7.94 -16.08
CA ASP A 139 -11.03 -7.08 -16.77
C ASP A 139 -9.62 -7.68 -16.78
N ALA A 140 -8.99 -7.76 -17.96
CA ALA A 140 -7.69 -8.42 -18.11
C ALA A 140 -6.53 -7.60 -17.53
N GLU A 141 -6.58 -6.27 -17.64
CA GLU A 141 -5.54 -5.38 -17.11
C GLU A 141 -5.58 -5.38 -15.59
N MET A 142 -6.77 -5.23 -15.01
CA MET A 142 -6.96 -5.29 -13.57
C MET A 142 -6.58 -6.65 -13.00
N ARG A 143 -6.88 -7.74 -13.72
CA ARG A 143 -6.44 -9.09 -13.32
C ARG A 143 -4.93 -9.19 -13.24
N ALA A 144 -4.21 -8.66 -14.23
CA ALA A 144 -2.75 -8.66 -14.24
C ALA A 144 -2.19 -7.85 -13.06
N ASP A 145 -2.81 -6.71 -12.71
CA ASP A 145 -2.44 -5.90 -11.55
C ASP A 145 -2.68 -6.66 -10.25
N ALA A 146 -3.87 -7.21 -10.03
CA ALA A 146 -4.21 -7.97 -8.84
C ALA A 146 -3.28 -9.19 -8.62
N LEU A 147 -2.88 -9.87 -9.71
CA LEU A 147 -1.93 -10.97 -9.63
C LEU A 147 -0.50 -10.50 -9.29
N ARG A 148 -0.08 -9.33 -9.79
CA ARG A 148 1.21 -8.73 -9.39
C ARG A 148 1.23 -8.37 -7.92
N ASP A 149 0.16 -7.75 -7.43
CA ASP A 149 0.02 -7.35 -6.02
C ASP A 149 0.03 -8.57 -5.10
N ASN A 150 -0.75 -9.59 -5.41
CA ASN A 150 -0.75 -10.85 -4.66
C ASN A 150 0.63 -11.53 -4.68
N THR A 151 1.38 -11.41 -5.78
CA THR A 151 2.75 -11.91 -5.87
C THR A 151 3.69 -11.11 -4.97
N ALA A 152 3.54 -9.79 -4.89
CA ALA A 152 4.36 -8.94 -4.03
C ALA A 152 4.14 -9.27 -2.53
N TRP A 153 2.88 -9.44 -2.10
CA TRP A 153 2.55 -9.87 -0.75
C TRP A 153 3.17 -11.23 -0.41
N ARG A 154 3.00 -12.23 -1.28
CA ARG A 154 3.61 -13.57 -1.10
C ARG A 154 5.12 -13.51 -1.04
N ARG A 155 5.75 -12.70 -1.90
CA ARG A 155 7.20 -12.51 -1.88
C ARG A 155 7.67 -11.98 -0.53
N LEU A 156 7.00 -10.97 0.03
CA LEU A 156 7.36 -10.39 1.32
C LEU A 156 7.31 -11.44 2.44
N VAL A 157 6.25 -12.23 2.53
CA VAL A 157 6.14 -13.32 3.50
C VAL A 157 7.25 -14.36 3.29
N ALA A 158 7.48 -14.80 2.05
CA ALA A 158 8.48 -15.81 1.74
C ALA A 158 9.91 -15.35 2.07
N GLU A 159 10.23 -14.06 1.87
CA GLU A 159 11.52 -13.47 2.24
C GLU A 159 11.74 -13.48 3.75
N VAL A 160 10.71 -13.16 4.54
CA VAL A 160 10.77 -13.25 6.00
C VAL A 160 10.98 -14.70 6.46
N VAL A 161 10.25 -15.64 5.86
CA VAL A 161 10.41 -17.07 6.19
C VAL A 161 11.82 -17.58 5.84
N ARG A 162 12.34 -17.26 4.63
CA ARG A 162 13.72 -17.63 4.24
C ARG A 162 14.75 -17.06 5.21
N ARG A 163 14.58 -15.81 5.61
CA ARG A 163 15.48 -15.18 6.58
C ARG A 163 15.41 -15.88 7.94
N GLY A 164 14.21 -16.17 8.45
CA GLY A 164 14.04 -16.90 9.71
C GLY A 164 14.67 -18.29 9.69
N ILE A 165 14.59 -19.00 8.56
CA ILE A 165 15.30 -20.28 8.36
C ILE A 165 16.81 -20.06 8.39
N GLY A 166 17.33 -19.06 7.70
CA GLY A 166 18.77 -18.75 7.69
C GLY A 166 19.33 -18.37 9.05
N LEU A 167 18.50 -17.78 9.93
CA LEU A 167 18.85 -17.45 11.31
C LEU A 167 18.65 -18.62 12.29
N GLY A 168 18.09 -19.76 11.86
CA GLY A 168 17.73 -20.87 12.72
C GLY A 168 16.49 -20.62 13.60
N THR A 169 15.80 -19.50 13.41
CA THR A 169 14.55 -19.17 14.13
C THR A 169 13.39 -20.02 13.63
N PHE A 170 13.37 -20.36 12.33
CA PHE A 170 12.34 -21.16 11.70
C PHE A 170 12.87 -22.51 11.21
N SER A 171 11.99 -23.51 11.24
CA SER A 171 12.24 -24.83 10.66
C SER A 171 12.23 -24.75 9.14
N ALA A 172 13.17 -25.44 8.50
CA ALA A 172 13.22 -25.61 7.04
C ALA A 172 12.31 -26.75 6.53
N ARG A 173 11.38 -27.25 7.34
CA ARG A 173 10.50 -28.38 7.00
C ARG A 173 9.61 -28.09 5.79
N TYR A 174 9.17 -26.85 5.62
CA TYR A 174 8.27 -26.44 4.57
C TYR A 174 8.93 -25.42 3.65
N ASP A 175 8.54 -25.47 2.39
CA ASP A 175 8.95 -24.50 1.37
C ASP A 175 8.42 -23.09 1.72
N PRO A 176 9.29 -22.07 1.80
CA PRO A 176 8.88 -20.69 2.10
C PRO A 176 7.80 -20.12 1.18
N ASP A 177 7.83 -20.48 -0.11
CA ASP A 177 6.83 -19.98 -1.05
C ASP A 177 5.45 -20.62 -0.82
N LYS A 178 5.41 -21.88 -0.40
CA LYS A 178 4.17 -22.55 0.01
C LYS A 178 3.61 -21.97 1.30
N ILE A 179 4.47 -21.69 2.28
CA ILE A 179 4.06 -20.97 3.51
C ILE A 179 3.46 -19.63 3.15
N ALA A 180 4.10 -18.86 2.27
CA ALA A 180 3.59 -17.57 1.84
C ALA A 180 2.21 -17.66 1.16
N VAL A 181 2.01 -18.65 0.27
CA VAL A 181 0.70 -18.88 -0.37
C VAL A 181 -0.37 -19.19 0.68
N LEU A 182 -0.10 -20.07 1.64
CA LEU A 182 -1.05 -20.42 2.69
C LEU A 182 -1.36 -19.24 3.61
N THR A 183 -0.34 -18.46 3.97
CA THR A 183 -0.49 -17.28 4.84
C THR A 183 -1.40 -16.24 4.19
N ILE A 184 -1.15 -15.90 2.94
CA ILE A 184 -1.96 -14.90 2.23
C ILE A 184 -3.38 -15.44 1.98
N ALA A 185 -3.52 -16.70 1.59
CA ALA A 185 -4.85 -17.31 1.42
C ALA A 185 -5.66 -17.34 2.72
N ALA A 186 -5.02 -17.56 3.87
CA ALA A 186 -5.69 -17.50 5.17
C ALA A 186 -6.12 -16.07 5.51
N ALA A 187 -5.24 -15.09 5.29
CA ALA A 187 -5.57 -13.66 5.52
C ALA A 187 -6.71 -13.19 4.62
N ASP A 188 -6.67 -13.52 3.32
CA ASP A 188 -7.74 -13.19 2.36
C ASP A 188 -9.08 -13.86 2.74
N GLY A 189 -9.03 -15.14 3.15
CA GLY A 189 -10.21 -15.87 3.62
C GLY A 189 -10.85 -15.25 4.86
N MET A 190 -10.04 -14.78 5.82
CA MET A 190 -10.52 -14.06 7.01
C MET A 190 -11.00 -12.65 6.68
N GLY A 191 -10.49 -12.03 5.62
CA GLY A 191 -10.89 -10.69 5.19
C GLY A 191 -12.37 -10.59 4.80
N ILE A 192 -12.95 -11.64 4.21
CA ILE A 192 -14.36 -11.65 3.80
C ILE A 192 -15.31 -11.53 5.01
N PRO A 193 -15.29 -12.43 6.01
CA PRO A 193 -16.16 -12.28 7.18
C PRO A 193 -15.88 -11.01 7.98
N LEU A 194 -14.63 -10.54 8.07
CA LEU A 194 -14.32 -9.25 8.68
C LEU A 194 -15.02 -8.08 7.96
N SER A 195 -15.02 -8.09 6.62
CA SER A 195 -15.72 -7.06 5.82
C SER A 195 -17.24 -7.12 5.97
N LEU A 196 -17.78 -8.30 6.29
CA LEU A 196 -19.21 -8.52 6.57
C LEU A 196 -19.57 -8.21 8.04
N ALA A 197 -18.62 -7.77 8.84
CA ALA A 197 -18.80 -7.52 10.28
C ALA A 197 -19.29 -8.76 11.04
N ASP A 198 -18.77 -9.94 10.72
CA ASP A 198 -19.09 -11.17 11.43
C ASP A 198 -18.70 -11.03 12.91
N PRO A 199 -19.64 -11.11 13.87
CA PRO A 199 -19.36 -10.90 15.28
C PRO A 199 -18.47 -11.98 15.92
N GLN A 200 -18.26 -13.10 15.23
CA GLN A 200 -17.42 -14.19 15.72
C GLN A 200 -15.93 -14.02 15.33
N ILE A 201 -15.64 -13.12 14.40
CA ILE A 201 -14.28 -12.94 13.88
C ILE A 201 -13.83 -11.49 14.10
N THR A 202 -12.76 -11.33 14.86
CA THR A 202 -12.10 -10.03 15.04
C THR A 202 -10.75 -10.00 14.32
N PRO A 203 -10.25 -8.86 13.85
CA PRO A 203 -8.93 -8.79 13.22
C PRO A 203 -7.81 -9.33 14.09
N ALA A 204 -7.84 -9.04 15.40
CA ALA A 204 -6.86 -9.55 16.35
C ALA A 204 -6.95 -11.07 16.53
N GLY A 205 -8.17 -11.63 16.63
CA GLY A 205 -8.39 -13.07 16.71
C GLY A 205 -7.93 -13.78 15.45
N ALA A 206 -8.32 -13.28 14.27
CA ALA A 206 -7.88 -13.83 12.99
C ALA A 206 -6.35 -13.80 12.83
N ALA A 207 -5.70 -12.69 13.23
CA ALA A 207 -4.24 -12.60 13.22
C ALA A 207 -3.59 -13.63 14.16
N GLN A 208 -4.15 -13.81 15.36
CA GLN A 208 -3.67 -14.80 16.33
C GLN A 208 -3.82 -16.22 15.79
N ASP A 209 -4.93 -16.56 15.15
CA ASP A 209 -5.18 -17.89 14.58
C ASP A 209 -4.18 -18.20 13.45
N VAL A 210 -3.96 -17.26 12.54
CA VAL A 210 -2.96 -17.40 11.47
C VAL A 210 -1.56 -17.54 12.07
N MET A 211 -1.20 -16.71 13.05
CA MET A 211 0.11 -16.81 13.73
C MET A 211 0.29 -18.12 14.47
N THR A 212 -0.76 -18.66 15.09
CA THR A 212 -0.72 -19.97 15.76
C THR A 212 -0.40 -21.07 14.76
N ALA A 213 -1.12 -21.11 13.63
CA ALA A 213 -0.86 -22.07 12.56
C ALA A 213 0.58 -21.97 12.00
N LEU A 214 1.09 -20.74 11.84
CA LEU A 214 2.48 -20.53 11.40
C LEU A 214 3.50 -21.00 12.43
N ARG A 215 3.23 -20.80 13.72
CA ARG A 215 4.11 -21.31 14.79
C ARG A 215 4.18 -22.83 14.79
N ASP A 216 3.07 -23.52 14.58
CA ASP A 216 3.03 -24.98 14.47
C ASP A 216 3.83 -25.48 13.25
N MET A 217 3.79 -24.76 12.15
CA MET A 217 4.52 -25.13 10.93
C MET A 217 6.02 -24.76 10.97
N LEU A 218 6.36 -23.62 11.54
CA LEU A 218 7.69 -23.03 11.42
C LEU A 218 8.55 -23.18 12.68
N SER A 219 8.01 -23.57 13.83
CA SER A 219 8.85 -23.81 15.02
C SER A 219 9.81 -24.98 14.77
N PRO A 220 11.10 -24.82 15.12
CA PRO A 220 12.04 -25.94 15.13
C PRO A 220 11.50 -27.05 16.01
N GLY A 221 11.50 -28.29 15.52
CA GLY A 221 11.09 -29.45 16.32
C GLY A 221 11.88 -29.49 17.63
N ARG A 222 11.21 -29.78 18.75
CA ARG A 222 11.92 -30.12 19.98
C ARG A 222 12.63 -31.44 19.68
N GLY A 223 13.98 -31.39 19.55
CA GLY A 223 14.83 -32.55 19.40
C GLY A 223 14.78 -33.46 20.64
#